data_a1889e87f1749c6b9d9f71cdf3482a2d
#
_entry.id   a1889e87f1749c6b9d9f71cdf3482a2d
#
_cell.length_a   1.000
_cell.length_b   1.000
_cell.length_c   1.000
_cell.angle_alpha   90.00
_cell.angle_beta   90.00
_cell.angle_gamma   90.00
#
_symmetry.space_group_name_H-M   'P 1'
#
loop_
_entity.id
_entity.type
_entity.pdbx_description
1 polymer ?
#
loop_
_entity_poly.entity_id
_entity_poly.type
_entity_poly.pdbx_seq_one_letter_code
_entity_poly.pdbx_strand_id
1 'polypeptide(L)'
;MDKLIIGRYIVGDSFIHRLDPRSKLLAMLIYIVIIFWANNPLTYTVITLFTLFLVFLSKIKLGFFLGGIKPMIWIILFSTLFQVFFNTKGSVLWSIGFLKITEVGLNQGWMIFLRFILIISFSTLLTLTTTPLSLSDAVESLLKPLTIFKVPAHEIGLMLSLSLRFVPTLMDDTTRIMNAQKARGVDFGEGNIIQKVRSIIPILIPLFASSFKRADALAIAMEARGYQGGEGRTKYRRLSWNSRDNISIIAILALGLMLFYLKS
;
A
#
# COMPACT_ATOMS: atom_id res chain seq x y z
N MET A 1 0.80 -21.93 -10.93
CA MET A 1 0.98 -20.85 -9.94
C MET A 1 1.13 -19.57 -10.73
N ASP A 2 0.04 -18.84 -10.84
CA ASP A 2 0.05 -17.57 -11.55
C ASP A 2 1.06 -16.64 -10.89
N LYS A 3 1.88 -16.04 -11.73
CA LYS A 3 2.96 -15.12 -11.39
C LYS A 3 2.50 -14.20 -10.27
N LEU A 4 3.01 -14.39 -9.06
CA LEU A 4 2.98 -13.39 -8.01
C LEU A 4 3.76 -12.20 -8.56
N ILE A 5 3.07 -11.33 -9.28
CA ILE A 5 3.62 -10.07 -9.77
C ILE A 5 3.79 -9.22 -8.52
N ILE A 6 5.00 -9.25 -7.99
CA ILE A 6 5.41 -8.41 -6.86
C ILE A 6 5.33 -6.96 -7.35
N GLY A 7 4.30 -6.25 -6.85
CA GLY A 7 3.94 -4.91 -7.26
C GLY A 7 3.09 -4.92 -8.54
N ARG A 8 1.83 -4.59 -8.41
CA ARG A 8 0.90 -4.40 -9.54
C ARG A 8 1.18 -3.12 -10.34
N TYR A 9 2.46 -2.69 -10.40
CA TYR A 9 2.83 -1.51 -11.19
C TYR A 9 2.50 -1.75 -12.66
N ILE A 10 1.76 -0.84 -13.25
CA ILE A 10 1.43 -0.84 -14.68
C ILE A 10 2.31 0.19 -15.35
N VAL A 11 3.11 -0.24 -16.33
CA VAL A 11 3.90 0.68 -17.15
C VAL A 11 2.94 1.56 -17.95
N GLY A 12 3.03 2.87 -17.74
CA GLY A 12 2.19 3.85 -18.40
C GLY A 12 2.86 5.21 -18.44
N ASP A 13 2.41 6.05 -19.37
CA ASP A 13 2.90 7.41 -19.55
C ASP A 13 1.76 8.43 -19.36
N SER A 14 1.25 8.53 -18.14
CA SER A 14 0.26 9.53 -17.77
C SER A 14 0.87 10.62 -16.91
N PHE A 15 0.13 11.72 -16.72
CA PHE A 15 0.53 12.79 -15.80
C PHE A 15 0.90 12.23 -14.42
N ILE A 16 0.09 11.29 -13.90
CA ILE A 16 0.31 10.69 -12.58
C ILE A 16 1.55 9.81 -12.56
N HIS A 17 1.84 9.04 -13.64
CA HIS A 17 3.06 8.22 -13.70
C HIS A 17 4.32 9.06 -13.63
N ARG A 18 4.31 10.26 -14.22
CA ARG A 18 5.45 11.18 -14.30
C ARG A 18 5.71 11.99 -13.02
N LEU A 19 4.81 11.94 -12.02
CA LEU A 19 5.00 12.60 -10.73
C LEU A 19 6.11 11.91 -9.91
N ASP A 20 6.83 12.71 -9.12
CA ASP A 20 7.82 12.19 -8.16
C ASP A 20 7.14 11.27 -7.14
N PRO A 21 7.69 10.09 -6.84
CA PRO A 21 7.14 9.17 -5.84
C PRO A 21 6.94 9.79 -4.46
N ARG A 22 7.75 10.78 -4.09
CA ARG A 22 7.59 11.52 -2.81
C ARG A 22 6.32 12.36 -2.79
N SER A 23 6.03 13.06 -3.90
CA SER A 23 4.82 13.88 -4.01
C SER A 23 3.57 13.01 -3.96
N LYS A 24 3.57 11.84 -4.61
CA LYS A 24 2.46 10.89 -4.58
C LYS A 24 2.22 10.33 -3.18
N LEU A 25 3.28 9.97 -2.47
CA LEU A 25 3.17 9.41 -1.12
C LEU A 25 2.69 10.47 -0.13
N LEU A 26 3.23 11.70 -0.19
CA LEU A 26 2.74 12.83 0.60
C LEU A 26 1.28 13.13 0.28
N ALA A 27 0.93 13.17 -1.00
CA ALA A 27 -0.43 13.37 -1.48
C ALA A 27 -1.40 12.34 -0.90
N MET A 28 -1.00 11.06 -0.85
CA MET A 28 -1.79 10.00 -0.24
C MET A 28 -1.99 10.22 1.26
N LEU A 29 -0.92 10.55 1.99
CA LEU A 29 -1.01 10.79 3.44
C LEU A 29 -1.92 11.98 3.75
N ILE A 30 -1.76 13.08 3.02
CA ILE A 30 -2.63 14.26 3.15
C ILE A 30 -4.08 13.92 2.78
N TYR A 31 -4.31 13.16 1.71
CA TYR A 31 -5.64 12.75 1.30
C TYR A 31 -6.35 11.90 2.36
N ILE A 32 -5.62 10.96 3.01
CA ILE A 32 -6.16 10.16 4.12
C ILE A 32 -6.61 11.06 5.28
N VAL A 33 -5.87 12.11 5.60
CA VAL A 33 -6.26 13.06 6.66
C VAL A 33 -7.48 13.87 6.24
N ILE A 34 -7.48 14.40 5.03
CA ILE A 34 -8.54 15.26 4.50
C ILE A 34 -9.88 14.53 4.42
N ILE A 35 -9.91 13.25 4.06
CA ILE A 35 -11.16 12.49 3.91
C ILE A 35 -11.93 12.35 5.24
N PHE A 36 -11.25 12.45 6.40
CA PHE A 36 -11.91 12.46 7.70
C PHE A 36 -12.67 13.78 7.99
N TRP A 37 -12.42 14.83 7.23
CA TRP A 37 -13.17 16.07 7.33
C TRP A 37 -14.52 16.00 6.58
N ALA A 38 -14.67 15.02 5.68
CA ALA A 38 -15.94 14.83 4.98
C ALA A 38 -16.99 14.25 5.93
N ASN A 39 -18.10 14.97 6.09
CA ASN A 39 -19.23 14.61 6.97
C ASN A 39 -20.60 14.84 6.30
N ASN A 40 -20.66 15.46 5.14
CA ASN A 40 -21.87 15.81 4.42
C ASN A 40 -21.91 15.16 3.03
N PRO A 41 -23.07 14.85 2.43
CA PRO A 41 -23.16 14.32 1.07
C PRO A 41 -22.43 15.15 0.03
N LEU A 42 -22.44 16.48 0.18
CA LEU A 42 -21.78 17.41 -0.72
C LEU A 42 -20.24 17.22 -0.67
N THR A 43 -19.67 17.11 0.52
CA THR A 43 -18.22 16.88 0.70
C THR A 43 -17.79 15.53 0.10
N TYR A 44 -18.59 14.48 0.27
CA TYR A 44 -18.32 13.18 -0.36
C TYR A 44 -18.43 13.23 -1.88
N THR A 45 -19.36 14.01 -2.43
CA THR A 45 -19.48 14.21 -3.88
C THR A 45 -18.22 14.87 -4.43
N VAL A 46 -17.73 15.93 -3.78
CA VAL A 46 -16.51 16.64 -4.20
C VAL A 46 -15.29 15.72 -4.19
N ILE A 47 -15.07 14.97 -3.11
CA ILE A 47 -13.94 14.03 -3.02
C ILE A 47 -14.05 12.92 -4.07
N THR A 48 -15.27 12.40 -4.29
CA THR A 48 -15.51 11.34 -5.27
C THR A 48 -15.18 11.85 -6.67
N LEU A 49 -15.66 13.04 -7.06
CA LEU A 49 -15.35 13.63 -8.35
C LEU A 49 -13.85 13.88 -8.51
N PHE A 50 -13.17 14.37 -7.47
CA PHE A 50 -11.73 14.57 -7.49
C PHE A 50 -10.98 13.23 -7.68
N THR A 51 -11.37 12.18 -6.95
CA THR A 51 -10.74 10.86 -7.08
C THR A 51 -10.98 10.25 -8.46
N LEU A 52 -12.20 10.35 -9.00
CA LEU A 52 -12.52 9.90 -10.36
C LEU A 52 -11.72 10.68 -11.41
N PHE A 53 -11.54 11.98 -11.23
CA PHE A 53 -10.69 12.81 -12.09
C PHE A 53 -9.23 12.31 -12.09
N LEU A 54 -8.66 11.99 -10.91
CA LEU A 54 -7.31 11.42 -10.82
C LEU A 54 -7.22 10.04 -11.49
N VAL A 55 -8.21 9.17 -11.30
CA VAL A 55 -8.27 7.86 -11.96
C VAL A 55 -8.31 8.04 -13.48
N PHE A 56 -9.09 8.97 -13.99
CA PHE A 56 -9.14 9.30 -15.42
C PHE A 56 -7.79 9.82 -15.94
N LEU A 57 -7.14 10.73 -15.21
CA LEU A 57 -5.81 11.25 -15.54
C LEU A 57 -4.72 10.15 -15.53
N SER A 58 -4.92 9.07 -14.78
CA SER A 58 -3.96 7.98 -14.72
C SER A 58 -3.92 7.14 -16.00
N LYS A 59 -4.95 7.21 -16.83
CA LYS A 59 -5.14 6.41 -18.06
C LYS A 59 -5.08 4.89 -17.82
N ILE A 60 -5.31 4.45 -16.59
CA ILE A 60 -5.33 3.03 -16.23
C ILE A 60 -6.68 2.44 -16.63
N LYS A 61 -6.67 1.25 -17.22
CA LYS A 61 -7.90 0.52 -17.57
C LYS A 61 -8.69 0.21 -16.30
N LEU A 62 -9.99 0.54 -16.29
CA LEU A 62 -10.88 0.36 -15.13
C LEU A 62 -10.86 -1.07 -14.58
N GLY A 63 -10.68 -2.09 -15.43
CA GLY A 63 -10.61 -3.48 -14.98
C GLY A 63 -9.44 -3.75 -14.03
N PHE A 64 -8.26 -3.17 -14.27
CA PHE A 64 -7.11 -3.28 -13.36
C PHE A 64 -7.34 -2.51 -12.06
N PHE A 65 -7.95 -1.33 -12.16
CA PHE A 65 -8.28 -0.50 -11.03
C PHE A 65 -9.28 -1.21 -10.09
N LEU A 66 -10.37 -1.72 -10.63
CA LEU A 66 -11.37 -2.50 -9.88
C LEU A 66 -10.78 -3.79 -9.30
N GLY A 67 -9.84 -4.42 -10.02
CA GLY A 67 -9.09 -5.57 -9.51
C GLY A 67 -8.26 -5.27 -8.25
N GLY A 68 -7.85 -4.02 -8.04
CA GLY A 68 -7.19 -3.57 -6.82
C GLY A 68 -8.15 -3.39 -5.63
N ILE A 69 -9.40 -3.01 -5.90
CA ILE A 69 -10.44 -2.81 -4.88
C ILE A 69 -11.11 -4.14 -4.48
N LYS A 70 -11.28 -5.07 -5.42
CA LYS A 70 -12.00 -6.35 -5.23
C LYS A 70 -11.60 -7.13 -3.97
N PRO A 71 -10.32 -7.31 -3.62
CA PRO A 71 -9.94 -8.05 -2.41
C PRO A 71 -10.42 -7.41 -1.11
N MET A 72 -10.58 -6.08 -1.11
CA MET A 72 -10.96 -5.31 0.07
C MET A 72 -12.48 -5.16 0.25
N ILE A 73 -13.27 -5.56 -0.76
CA ILE A 73 -14.73 -5.36 -0.74
C ILE A 73 -15.40 -6.05 0.45
N TRP A 74 -14.90 -7.22 0.85
CA TRP A 74 -15.43 -7.95 2.01
C TRP A 74 -15.22 -7.21 3.33
N ILE A 75 -14.05 -6.59 3.52
CA ILE A 75 -13.73 -5.81 4.71
C ILE A 75 -14.59 -4.55 4.74
N ILE A 76 -14.77 -3.89 3.59
CA ILE A 76 -15.60 -2.70 3.45
C ILE A 76 -17.05 -3.04 3.80
N LEU A 77 -17.60 -4.11 3.20
CA LEU A 77 -18.96 -4.55 3.47
C LEU A 77 -19.18 -4.93 4.94
N PHE A 78 -18.24 -5.68 5.51
CA PHE A 78 -18.30 -6.06 6.91
C PHE A 78 -18.32 -4.82 7.83
N SER A 79 -17.40 -3.88 7.63
CA SER A 79 -17.34 -2.64 8.42
C SER A 79 -18.60 -1.80 8.27
N THR A 80 -19.14 -1.70 7.04
CA THR A 80 -20.37 -0.97 6.76
C THR A 80 -21.58 -1.62 7.44
N LEU A 81 -21.74 -2.94 7.31
CA LEU A 81 -22.82 -3.68 7.95
C LEU A 81 -22.75 -3.56 9.47
N PHE A 82 -21.53 -3.70 10.02
CA PHE A 82 -21.33 -3.53 11.45
C PHE A 82 -21.81 -2.14 11.91
N GLN A 83 -21.45 -1.08 11.20
CA GLN A 83 -21.87 0.28 11.52
C GLN A 83 -23.38 0.46 11.42
N VAL A 84 -24.03 -0.10 10.40
CA VAL A 84 -25.48 0.00 10.19
C VAL A 84 -26.25 -0.69 11.32
N PHE A 85 -25.83 -1.88 11.75
CA PHE A 85 -26.54 -2.68 12.73
C PHE A 85 -26.25 -2.30 14.20
N PHE A 86 -25.04 -1.84 14.49
CA PHE A 86 -24.64 -1.53 15.87
C PHE A 86 -24.76 -0.05 16.24
N ASN A 87 -25.12 0.81 15.29
CA ASN A 87 -25.41 2.19 15.61
C ASN A 87 -26.87 2.37 16.00
N THR A 88 -27.11 2.52 17.29
CA THR A 88 -28.45 2.65 17.86
C THR A 88 -28.98 4.08 17.98
N LYS A 89 -28.25 5.07 17.42
CA LYS A 89 -28.65 6.48 17.51
C LYS A 89 -29.68 6.80 16.42
N GLY A 90 -30.69 7.61 16.78
CA GLY A 90 -31.71 8.14 15.86
C GLY A 90 -33.00 7.31 15.80
N SER A 91 -33.88 7.65 14.85
CA SER A 91 -35.16 6.97 14.63
C SER A 91 -34.92 5.55 14.12
N VAL A 92 -35.62 4.58 14.73
CA VAL A 92 -35.55 3.18 14.32
C VAL A 92 -36.42 2.99 13.08
N LEU A 93 -35.82 2.64 11.94
CA LEU A 93 -36.53 2.33 10.72
C LEU A 93 -37.00 0.89 10.67
N TRP A 94 -36.22 -0.03 11.23
CA TRP A 94 -36.55 -1.45 11.27
C TRP A 94 -35.80 -2.15 12.41
N SER A 95 -36.44 -3.13 13.04
CA SER A 95 -35.86 -3.88 14.16
C SER A 95 -36.18 -5.36 14.08
N ILE A 96 -35.14 -6.22 14.17
CA ILE A 96 -35.26 -7.67 14.30
C ILE A 96 -34.44 -8.10 15.52
N GLY A 97 -35.10 -8.39 16.62
CA GLY A 97 -34.45 -8.78 17.88
C GLY A 97 -33.50 -7.69 18.36
N PHE A 98 -32.21 -8.01 18.46
CA PHE A 98 -31.18 -7.03 18.90
C PHE A 98 -30.58 -6.21 17.76
N LEU A 99 -30.90 -6.51 16.52
CA LEU A 99 -30.42 -5.75 15.35
C LEU A 99 -31.46 -4.65 15.05
N LYS A 100 -31.02 -3.40 15.15
CA LYS A 100 -31.83 -2.22 14.84
C LYS A 100 -31.17 -1.43 13.70
N ILE A 101 -31.94 -1.20 12.67
CA ILE A 101 -31.50 -0.29 11.59
C ILE A 101 -32.08 1.07 11.88
N THR A 102 -31.20 2.05 12.10
CA THR A 102 -31.57 3.43 12.36
C THR A 102 -31.25 4.29 11.15
N GLU A 103 -31.93 5.40 10.99
CA GLU A 103 -31.68 6.38 9.92
C GLU A 103 -30.23 6.92 10.00
N VAL A 104 -29.76 7.22 11.20
CA VAL A 104 -28.39 7.68 11.45
C VAL A 104 -27.38 6.56 11.13
N GLY A 105 -27.70 5.31 11.51
CA GLY A 105 -26.86 4.15 11.21
C GLY A 105 -26.70 3.92 9.72
N LEU A 106 -27.78 4.04 8.95
CA LEU A 106 -27.75 3.90 7.50
C LEU A 106 -26.92 5.01 6.83
N ASN A 107 -27.12 6.27 7.21
CA ASN A 107 -26.37 7.39 6.70
C ASN A 107 -24.87 7.28 7.02
N GLN A 108 -24.53 6.95 8.25
CA GLN A 108 -23.13 6.76 8.64
C GLN A 108 -22.51 5.54 7.97
N GLY A 109 -23.25 4.44 7.82
CA GLY A 109 -22.81 3.27 7.07
C GLY A 109 -22.44 3.61 5.62
N TRP A 110 -23.30 4.37 4.93
CA TRP A 110 -23.03 4.84 3.57
C TRP A 110 -21.78 5.74 3.49
N MET A 111 -21.62 6.66 4.44
CA MET A 111 -20.44 7.52 4.51
C MET A 111 -19.15 6.72 4.74
N ILE A 112 -19.18 5.71 5.63
CA ILE A 112 -18.05 4.82 5.88
C ILE A 112 -17.73 3.99 4.65
N PHE A 113 -18.74 3.46 3.97
CA PHE A 113 -18.56 2.72 2.72
C PHE A 113 -17.84 3.56 1.66
N LEU A 114 -18.31 4.79 1.41
CA LEU A 114 -17.66 5.71 0.48
C LEU A 114 -16.24 6.06 0.92
N ARG A 115 -16.02 6.33 2.21
CA ARG A 115 -14.69 6.64 2.75
C ARG A 115 -13.68 5.55 2.46
N PHE A 116 -14.01 4.30 2.76
CA PHE A 116 -13.11 3.18 2.49
C PHE A 116 -12.85 2.99 0.99
N ILE A 117 -13.89 3.07 0.16
CA ILE A 117 -13.71 2.97 -1.30
C ILE A 117 -12.76 4.05 -1.79
N LEU A 118 -12.91 5.29 -1.34
CA LEU A 118 -12.10 6.42 -1.79
C LEU A 118 -10.63 6.29 -1.33
N ILE A 119 -10.40 5.89 -0.06
CA ILE A 119 -9.04 5.63 0.46
C ILE A 119 -8.37 4.50 -0.34
N ILE A 120 -9.07 3.39 -0.55
CA ILE A 120 -8.53 2.24 -1.29
C ILE A 120 -8.30 2.62 -2.75
N SER A 121 -9.18 3.42 -3.34
CA SER A 121 -9.03 3.92 -4.71
C SER A 121 -7.76 4.74 -4.86
N PHE A 122 -7.49 5.67 -3.95
CA PHE A 122 -6.28 6.49 -4.00
C PHE A 122 -5.01 5.65 -3.73
N SER A 123 -5.08 4.71 -2.77
CA SER A 123 -3.98 3.77 -2.50
C SER A 123 -3.68 2.86 -3.70
N THR A 124 -4.73 2.37 -4.37
CA THR A 124 -4.60 1.57 -5.59
C THR A 124 -3.95 2.38 -6.71
N LEU A 125 -4.35 3.66 -6.86
CA LEU A 125 -3.75 4.57 -7.83
C LEU A 125 -2.23 4.72 -7.59
N LEU A 126 -1.82 4.95 -6.33
CA LEU A 126 -0.40 5.01 -5.96
C LEU A 126 0.34 3.72 -6.33
N THR A 127 -0.22 2.56 -5.96
CA THR A 127 0.39 1.25 -6.19
C THR A 127 0.51 0.90 -7.67
N LEU A 128 -0.49 1.26 -8.49
CA LEU A 128 -0.49 0.99 -9.93
C LEU A 128 0.43 1.94 -10.71
N THR A 129 0.69 3.15 -10.18
CA THR A 129 1.50 4.18 -10.87
C THR A 129 2.92 4.35 -10.34
N THR A 130 3.32 3.59 -9.31
CA THR A 130 4.64 3.75 -8.68
C THR A 130 5.27 2.39 -8.42
N THR A 131 6.53 2.21 -8.85
CA THR A 131 7.24 0.95 -8.60
C THR A 131 7.60 0.81 -7.13
N PRO A 132 7.65 -0.41 -6.56
CA PRO A 132 8.02 -0.63 -5.15
C PRO A 132 9.39 -0.03 -4.80
N LEU A 133 10.36 -0.12 -5.71
CA LEU A 133 11.69 0.45 -5.51
C LEU A 133 11.64 1.99 -5.43
N SER A 134 10.86 2.64 -6.31
CA SER A 134 10.69 4.10 -6.26
C SER A 134 9.97 4.55 -4.99
N LEU A 135 9.04 3.73 -4.50
CA LEU A 135 8.34 3.99 -3.23
C LEU A 135 9.30 3.89 -2.04
N SER A 136 10.21 2.91 -2.05
CA SER A 136 11.28 2.78 -1.05
C SER A 136 12.20 4.02 -1.02
N ASP A 137 12.62 4.50 -2.20
CA ASP A 137 13.44 5.72 -2.32
C ASP A 137 12.69 6.95 -1.80
N ALA A 138 11.37 7.02 -2.04
CA ALA A 138 10.51 8.10 -1.51
C ALA A 138 10.43 8.05 0.01
N VAL A 139 10.19 6.87 0.59
CA VAL A 139 10.14 6.67 2.06
C VAL A 139 11.47 7.11 2.70
N GLU A 140 12.60 6.67 2.18
CA GLU A 140 13.91 7.09 2.67
C GLU A 140 14.08 8.62 2.62
N SER A 141 13.69 9.23 1.50
CA SER A 141 13.78 10.68 1.33
C SER A 141 12.88 11.45 2.30
N LEU A 142 11.67 10.94 2.59
CA LEU A 142 10.74 11.55 3.54
C LEU A 142 11.13 11.31 5.00
N LEU A 143 11.87 10.24 5.29
CA LEU A 143 12.45 9.99 6.61
C LEU A 143 13.71 10.83 6.88
N LYS A 144 14.35 11.36 5.83
CA LYS A 144 15.59 12.16 5.99
C LYS A 144 15.45 13.34 6.97
N PRO A 145 14.39 14.16 7.02
CA PRO A 145 14.23 15.19 8.02
C PRO A 145 14.19 14.65 9.47
N LEU A 146 13.71 13.40 9.65
CA LEU A 146 13.65 12.77 10.97
C LEU A 146 15.01 12.27 11.48
N THR A 147 16.09 12.38 10.70
CA THR A 147 17.46 12.10 11.18
C THR A 147 17.86 13.03 12.34
N ILE A 148 17.24 14.22 12.44
CA ILE A 148 17.38 15.13 13.59
C ILE A 148 16.97 14.41 14.89
N PHE A 149 15.99 13.50 14.83
CA PHE A 149 15.56 12.67 15.96
C PHE A 149 16.30 11.33 16.04
N LYS A 150 17.50 11.22 15.42
CA LYS A 150 18.33 10.00 15.36
C LYS A 150 17.69 8.82 14.65
N VAL A 151 16.71 9.05 13.77
CA VAL A 151 16.12 7.99 12.93
C VAL A 151 17.15 7.62 11.85
N PRO A 152 17.55 6.34 11.72
CA PRO A 152 18.53 5.88 10.72
C PRO A 152 17.89 5.77 9.32
N ALA A 153 17.53 6.92 8.73
CA ALA A 153 16.75 6.97 7.48
C ALA A 153 17.48 6.30 6.29
N HIS A 154 18.81 6.41 6.26
CA HIS A 154 19.62 5.80 5.20
C HIS A 154 19.63 4.28 5.33
N GLU A 155 19.84 3.76 6.54
CA GLU A 155 19.86 2.33 6.82
C GLU A 155 18.50 1.69 6.53
N ILE A 156 17.41 2.36 6.91
CA ILE A 156 16.03 1.93 6.58
C ILE A 156 15.85 1.88 5.06
N GLY A 157 16.27 2.91 4.32
CA GLY A 157 16.19 2.95 2.87
C GLY A 157 17.01 1.84 2.21
N LEU A 158 18.23 1.59 2.72
CA LEU A 158 19.09 0.51 2.25
C LEU A 158 18.43 -0.86 2.50
N MET A 159 17.93 -1.11 3.71
CA MET A 159 17.24 -2.37 4.04
C MET A 159 16.01 -2.60 3.15
N LEU A 160 15.19 -1.59 2.92
CA LEU A 160 14.03 -1.68 2.02
C LEU A 160 14.46 -1.98 0.58
N SER A 161 15.46 -1.28 0.07
CA SER A 161 15.97 -1.47 -1.28
C SER A 161 16.57 -2.87 -1.50
N LEU A 162 17.35 -3.38 -0.54
CA LEU A 162 17.92 -4.73 -0.57
C LEU A 162 16.82 -5.78 -0.46
N SER A 163 15.86 -5.61 0.46
CA SER A 163 14.74 -6.53 0.63
C SER A 163 13.95 -6.67 -0.66
N LEU A 164 13.57 -5.54 -1.30
CA LEU A 164 12.83 -5.54 -2.57
C LEU A 164 13.62 -6.19 -3.71
N ARG A 165 14.94 -6.07 -3.72
CA ARG A 165 15.82 -6.74 -4.69
C ARG A 165 15.87 -8.25 -4.48
N PHE A 166 15.90 -8.71 -3.21
CA PHE A 166 16.01 -10.13 -2.91
C PHE A 166 14.68 -10.88 -2.95
N VAL A 167 13.53 -10.20 -2.84
CA VAL A 167 12.22 -10.87 -2.89
C VAL A 167 12.05 -11.77 -4.12
N PRO A 168 12.32 -11.35 -5.38
CA PRO A 168 12.23 -12.23 -6.55
C PRO A 168 13.13 -13.47 -6.41
N THR A 169 14.36 -13.28 -5.96
CA THR A 169 15.31 -14.38 -5.80
C THR A 169 14.87 -15.37 -4.73
N LEU A 170 14.34 -14.88 -3.59
CA LEU A 170 13.78 -15.72 -2.53
C LEU A 170 12.54 -16.49 -3.00
N MET A 171 11.72 -15.92 -3.86
CA MET A 171 10.58 -16.61 -4.48
C MET A 171 11.04 -17.75 -5.39
N ASP A 172 12.08 -17.51 -6.20
CA ASP A 172 12.68 -18.55 -7.06
C ASP A 172 13.31 -19.66 -6.22
N ASP A 173 14.09 -19.30 -5.18
CA ASP A 173 14.67 -20.27 -4.25
C ASP A 173 13.59 -21.10 -3.56
N THR A 174 12.51 -20.45 -3.07
CA THR A 174 11.38 -21.14 -2.44
C THR A 174 10.73 -22.13 -3.40
N THR A 175 10.51 -21.73 -4.65
CA THR A 175 9.90 -22.60 -5.67
C THR A 175 10.81 -23.80 -5.97
N ARG A 176 12.13 -23.58 -6.08
CA ARG A 176 13.13 -24.63 -6.30
C ARG A 176 13.18 -25.63 -5.15
N ILE A 177 13.25 -25.12 -3.92
CA ILE A 177 13.27 -25.97 -2.70
C ILE A 177 11.96 -26.75 -2.59
N MET A 178 10.82 -26.11 -2.81
CA MET A 178 9.51 -26.77 -2.77
C MET A 178 9.39 -27.90 -3.79
N ASN A 179 9.87 -27.70 -5.02
CA ASN A 179 9.88 -28.74 -6.06
C ASN A 179 10.81 -29.90 -5.68
N ALA A 180 11.98 -29.61 -5.11
CA ALA A 180 12.89 -30.64 -4.62
C ALA A 180 12.29 -31.46 -3.46
N GLN A 181 11.58 -30.82 -2.52
CA GLN A 181 10.89 -31.49 -1.43
C GLN A 181 9.70 -32.34 -1.91
N LYS A 182 8.95 -31.87 -2.92
CA LYS A 182 7.91 -32.67 -3.57
C LYS A 182 8.48 -33.93 -4.22
N ALA A 183 9.61 -33.82 -4.90
CA ALA A 183 10.31 -34.98 -5.48
C ALA A 183 10.78 -36.00 -4.41
N ARG A 184 10.98 -35.56 -3.15
CA ARG A 184 11.28 -36.39 -1.98
C ARG A 184 10.03 -36.94 -1.29
N GLY A 185 8.84 -36.75 -1.84
CA GLY A 185 7.58 -37.27 -1.30
C GLY A 185 6.92 -36.37 -0.25
N VAL A 186 7.38 -35.16 -0.06
CA VAL A 186 6.68 -34.20 0.85
C VAL A 186 5.44 -33.68 0.17
N ASP A 187 4.27 -33.94 0.75
CA ASP A 187 3.01 -33.37 0.31
C ASP A 187 2.69 -32.07 1.07
N PHE A 188 2.41 -30.98 0.32
CA PHE A 188 2.08 -29.65 0.86
C PHE A 188 0.57 -29.38 0.85
N GLY A 189 -0.23 -30.23 0.22
CA GLY A 189 -1.67 -30.03 -0.01
C GLY A 189 -2.56 -30.76 0.98
N GLU A 190 -2.14 -31.93 1.42
CA GLU A 190 -2.95 -32.88 2.21
C GLU A 190 -2.64 -32.81 3.70
N GLY A 191 -3.61 -33.25 4.52
CA GLY A 191 -3.43 -33.42 5.95
C GLY A 191 -3.99 -32.32 6.83
N ASN A 192 -3.90 -32.54 8.15
CA ASN A 192 -4.35 -31.62 9.19
C ASN A 192 -3.47 -30.34 9.24
N ILE A 193 -3.95 -29.27 9.85
CA ILE A 193 -3.23 -27.99 9.97
C ILE A 193 -1.81 -28.18 10.52
N ILE A 194 -1.63 -29.05 11.52
CA ILE A 194 -0.32 -29.35 12.12
C ILE A 194 0.62 -30.02 11.11
N GLN A 195 0.12 -30.93 10.26
CA GLN A 195 0.90 -31.58 9.21
C GLN A 195 1.31 -30.57 8.14
N LYS A 196 0.42 -29.65 7.75
CA LYS A 196 0.72 -28.56 6.81
C LYS A 196 1.81 -27.61 7.34
N VAL A 197 1.76 -27.27 8.64
CA VAL A 197 2.83 -26.47 9.27
C VAL A 197 4.16 -27.26 9.28
N ARG A 198 4.13 -28.56 9.61
CA ARG A 198 5.32 -29.41 9.63
C ARG A 198 5.94 -29.58 8.23
N SER A 199 5.13 -29.60 7.17
CA SER A 199 5.65 -29.71 5.78
C SER A 199 6.34 -28.42 5.30
N ILE A 200 6.09 -27.26 5.93
CA ILE A 200 6.77 -26.00 5.60
C ILE A 200 8.20 -25.94 6.16
N ILE A 201 8.48 -26.60 7.29
CA ILE A 201 9.80 -26.58 7.94
C ILE A 201 10.95 -27.00 7.00
N PRO A 202 10.82 -28.07 6.19
CA PRO A 202 11.85 -28.46 5.21
C PRO A 202 12.12 -27.42 4.12
N ILE A 203 11.22 -26.44 3.92
CA ILE A 203 11.45 -25.31 3.02
C ILE A 203 12.14 -24.18 3.76
N LEU A 204 11.72 -23.89 5.00
CA LEU A 204 12.23 -22.74 5.76
C LEU A 204 13.71 -22.90 6.11
N ILE A 205 14.13 -24.08 6.57
CA ILE A 205 15.53 -24.29 7.02
C ILE A 205 16.54 -24.00 5.89
N PRO A 206 16.43 -24.59 4.69
CA PRO A 206 17.35 -24.29 3.58
C PRO A 206 17.24 -22.83 3.11
N LEU A 207 16.03 -22.25 3.14
CA LEU A 207 15.81 -20.87 2.73
C LEU A 207 16.52 -19.89 3.67
N PHE A 208 16.42 -20.09 4.99
CA PHE A 208 17.16 -19.30 5.98
C PHE A 208 18.67 -19.47 5.82
N ALA A 209 19.17 -20.69 5.70
CA ALA A 209 20.60 -20.94 5.51
C ALA A 209 21.15 -20.26 4.25
N SER A 210 20.40 -20.30 3.14
CA SER A 210 20.75 -19.60 1.90
C SER A 210 20.73 -18.07 2.08
N SER A 211 19.73 -17.56 2.80
CA SER A 211 19.57 -16.11 3.06
C SER A 211 20.72 -15.58 3.91
N PHE A 212 21.13 -16.29 4.97
CA PHE A 212 22.28 -15.91 5.80
C PHE A 212 23.59 -15.91 4.99
N LYS A 213 23.86 -16.96 4.21
CA LYS A 213 25.05 -17.01 3.36
C LYS A 213 25.10 -15.85 2.37
N ARG A 214 23.95 -15.44 1.85
CA ARG A 214 23.83 -14.31 0.93
C ARG A 214 24.03 -12.98 1.63
N ALA A 215 23.52 -12.84 2.87
CA ALA A 215 23.73 -11.65 3.69
C ALA A 215 25.22 -11.48 4.03
N ASP A 216 25.91 -12.55 4.45
CA ASP A 216 27.35 -12.53 4.74
C ASP A 216 28.17 -12.17 3.50
N ALA A 217 27.88 -12.81 2.36
CA ALA A 217 28.56 -12.49 1.10
C ALA A 217 28.35 -11.04 0.67
N LEU A 218 27.13 -10.50 0.89
CA LEU A 218 26.84 -9.10 0.61
C LEU A 218 27.59 -8.17 1.56
N ALA A 219 27.63 -8.48 2.87
CA ALA A 219 28.35 -7.69 3.86
C ALA A 219 29.85 -7.61 3.52
N ILE A 220 30.48 -8.75 3.25
CA ILE A 220 31.89 -8.82 2.83
C ILE A 220 32.14 -7.99 1.53
N ALA A 221 31.23 -8.13 0.55
CA ALA A 221 31.36 -7.38 -0.70
C ALA A 221 31.17 -5.86 -0.49
N MET A 222 30.34 -5.43 0.45
CA MET A 222 30.15 -4.02 0.81
C MET A 222 31.38 -3.47 1.54
N GLU A 223 31.93 -4.21 2.51
CA GLU A 223 33.16 -3.85 3.23
C GLU A 223 34.35 -3.74 2.26
N ALA A 224 34.54 -4.71 1.38
CA ALA A 224 35.59 -4.69 0.35
C ALA A 224 35.49 -3.51 -0.61
N ARG A 225 34.27 -2.94 -0.78
CA ARG A 225 34.02 -1.72 -1.56
C ARG A 225 34.13 -0.44 -0.74
N GLY A 226 34.55 -0.52 0.52
CA GLY A 226 34.73 0.63 1.40
C GLY A 226 33.41 1.24 1.91
N TYR A 227 32.37 0.40 2.13
CA TYR A 227 31.14 0.88 2.69
C TYR A 227 31.34 1.30 4.17
N GLN A 228 31.11 2.57 4.48
CA GLN A 228 31.28 3.17 5.82
C GLN A 228 29.98 3.78 6.36
N GLY A 229 28.82 3.27 5.91
CA GLY A 229 27.52 3.84 6.31
C GLY A 229 26.97 4.87 5.32
N GLY A 230 26.05 5.71 5.82
CA GLY A 230 25.30 6.67 4.98
C GLY A 230 25.91 8.06 4.88
N GLU A 231 26.85 8.42 5.75
CA GLU A 231 27.44 9.76 5.76
C GLU A 231 28.33 10.03 4.55
N GLY A 232 28.17 11.20 3.93
CA GLY A 232 28.96 11.63 2.77
C GLY A 232 28.67 10.89 1.45
N ARG A 233 27.70 9.98 1.42
CA ARG A 233 27.42 9.15 0.24
C ARG A 233 26.49 9.83 -0.76
N THR A 234 26.82 9.74 -2.05
CA THR A 234 25.97 10.17 -3.16
C THR A 234 25.08 9.01 -3.63
N LYS A 235 23.82 9.32 -4.00
CA LYS A 235 22.90 8.34 -4.58
C LYS A 235 23.07 8.29 -6.09
N TYR A 236 23.18 7.09 -6.66
CA TYR A 236 23.15 6.87 -8.10
C TYR A 236 21.79 7.27 -8.69
N ARG A 237 20.70 6.84 -8.06
CA ARG A 237 19.34 7.18 -8.47
C ARG A 237 18.87 8.38 -7.64
N ARG A 238 18.68 9.51 -8.31
CA ARG A 238 18.17 10.73 -7.67
C ARG A 238 16.72 10.96 -8.08
N LEU A 239 15.87 11.17 -7.10
CA LEU A 239 14.51 11.62 -7.34
C LEU A 239 14.56 13.09 -7.76
N SER A 240 13.77 13.46 -8.78
CA SER A 240 13.72 14.84 -9.30
C SER A 240 12.35 15.45 -9.01
N TRP A 241 12.34 16.45 -8.15
CA TRP A 241 11.12 17.19 -7.84
C TRP A 241 10.89 18.26 -8.94
N ASN A 242 9.71 18.24 -9.55
CA ASN A 242 9.35 19.10 -10.66
C ASN A 242 8.14 20.01 -10.32
N SER A 243 7.88 21.03 -11.14
CA SER A 243 6.71 21.93 -10.97
C SER A 243 5.37 21.18 -10.96
N ARG A 244 5.29 20.02 -11.63
CA ARG A 244 4.09 19.16 -11.63
C ARG A 244 3.79 18.57 -10.25
N ASP A 245 4.81 18.34 -9.45
CA ASP A 245 4.69 17.82 -8.09
C ASP A 245 4.10 18.88 -7.16
N ASN A 246 4.54 20.13 -7.32
CA ASN A 246 3.95 21.27 -6.60
C ASN A 246 2.46 21.43 -6.94
N ILE A 247 2.11 21.34 -8.23
CA ILE A 247 0.70 21.41 -8.66
C ILE A 247 -0.14 20.31 -7.99
N SER A 248 0.39 19.08 -7.93
CA SER A 248 -0.32 17.96 -7.30
C SER A 248 -0.55 18.18 -5.80
N ILE A 249 0.44 18.68 -5.07
CA ILE A 249 0.33 18.98 -3.65
C ILE A 249 -0.64 20.17 -3.42
N ILE A 250 -0.52 21.24 -4.21
CA ILE A 250 -1.43 22.40 -4.13
C ILE A 250 -2.88 21.97 -4.39
N ALA A 251 -3.11 21.11 -5.39
CA ALA A 251 -4.45 20.61 -5.70
C ALA A 251 -5.09 19.84 -4.54
N ILE A 252 -4.30 19.01 -3.83
CA ILE A 252 -4.79 18.25 -2.67
C ILE A 252 -5.00 19.17 -1.46
N LEU A 253 -4.12 20.14 -1.24
CA LEU A 253 -4.32 21.12 -0.17
C LEU A 253 -5.54 22.01 -0.44
N ALA A 254 -5.75 22.43 -1.69
CA ALA A 254 -6.94 23.17 -2.09
C ALA A 254 -8.23 22.35 -1.88
N LEU A 255 -8.19 21.03 -2.21
CA LEU A 255 -9.27 20.13 -1.87
C LEU A 255 -9.53 20.12 -0.36
N GLY A 256 -8.48 20.01 0.46
CA GLY A 256 -8.61 20.04 1.92
C GLY A 256 -9.24 21.32 2.44
N LEU A 257 -8.80 22.48 1.95
CA LEU A 257 -9.39 23.78 2.29
C LEU A 257 -10.86 23.85 1.86
N MET A 258 -11.18 23.40 0.65
CA MET A 258 -12.56 23.37 0.16
C MET A 258 -13.46 22.53 1.05
N LEU A 259 -13.00 21.33 1.46
CA LEU A 259 -13.74 20.45 2.35
C LEU A 259 -13.90 21.03 3.75
N PHE A 260 -12.85 21.68 4.25
CA PHE A 260 -12.91 22.35 5.54
C PHE A 260 -13.97 23.46 5.55
N TYR A 261 -14.10 24.20 4.45
CA TYR A 261 -15.13 25.23 4.27
C TYR A 261 -16.54 24.66 4.12
N LEU A 262 -16.66 23.49 3.45
CA LEU A 262 -17.94 22.82 3.19
C LEU A 262 -18.38 21.90 4.34
N LYS A 263 -17.56 21.77 5.38
CA LYS A 263 -17.83 20.91 6.54
C LYS A 263 -18.99 21.40 7.42
N SER A 264 -19.45 22.63 7.20
CA SER A 264 -20.52 23.31 7.96
C SER A 264 -21.81 22.53 8.02
#